data_9fbe81f24cf1ccc13b4477d3518f800c
#
_entry.id   9fbe81f24cf1ccc13b4477d3518f800c
#
_cell.length_a   1.000
_cell.length_b   1.000
_cell.length_c   1.000
_cell.angle_alpha   90.00
_cell.angle_beta   90.00
_cell.angle_gamma   90.00
#
_symmetry.space_group_name_H-M   'P 1'
#
loop_
_entity.id
_entity.type
_entity.pdbx_description
1 polymer ?
#
loop_
_entity_poly.entity_id
_entity_poly.type
_entity_poly.pdbx_seq_one_letter_code
_entity_poly.pdbx_strand_id
1 'polypeptide(L)'
;MSPALRSLAIYLPQFHPVRENNEWWGMGFTEWTNVAKAQPRFPGHYQPHLPADLGFYDLRLAETRQQQADLARQYGIHGFCYYHYWFNGRRILERPFEEVLKSGEPDFPFCLCWANENWSRRWDGMDQEVLLKQEYGDDDDRAHLQALAPAFADPRYIRVDGKPVFIVYRTHLLPDVQRTVATWREEAQRLGIGELYLMRMNGWGPHPDPHALGFDAAVEFQPDYVGLLRQQYGGLKTRGLNKLGLRPSPYLRDAIYDYEELTRTMMARGKPDYKLYPGVTPAWDNSARRRQKADIFTGSTPAKYEAWLRHTVEAFVPYSVEENFIFINAWNEWAEGNHLEPDAKWGRQYLEATARALGVAQ
;
A
#
# COMPACT_ATOMS: atom_id res chain seq x y z
N MET A 1 -16.35 22.44 14.86
CA MET A 1 -15.08 22.11 14.19
C MET A 1 -15.25 20.75 13.58
N SER A 2 -14.96 20.59 12.28
CA SER A 2 -14.91 19.25 11.69
C SER A 2 -13.85 18.42 12.42
N PRO A 3 -14.10 17.11 12.68
CA PRO A 3 -13.08 16.26 13.31
C PRO A 3 -11.82 16.25 12.46
N ALA A 4 -10.66 16.30 13.13
CA ALA A 4 -9.38 16.20 12.43
C ALA A 4 -9.30 14.86 11.68
N LEU A 5 -8.94 14.90 10.40
CA LEU A 5 -8.80 13.69 9.57
C LEU A 5 -7.60 12.87 10.03
N ARG A 6 -7.76 11.55 10.04
CA ARG A 6 -6.69 10.59 10.32
C ARG A 6 -6.10 10.10 9.00
N SER A 7 -4.93 10.61 8.63
CA SER A 7 -4.18 10.17 7.45
C SER A 7 -3.38 8.92 7.78
N LEU A 8 -3.62 7.82 7.08
CA LEU A 8 -2.92 6.55 7.26
C LEU A 8 -2.05 6.26 6.03
N ALA A 9 -0.76 6.03 6.25
CA ALA A 9 0.14 5.64 5.17
C ALA A 9 0.34 4.12 5.16
N ILE A 10 0.16 3.49 4.00
CA ILE A 10 0.42 2.06 3.81
C ILE A 10 1.92 1.81 3.93
N TYR A 11 2.29 0.77 4.68
CA TYR A 11 3.65 0.50 5.07
C TYR A 11 4.10 -0.92 4.71
N LEU A 12 5.18 -1.02 3.93
CA LEU A 12 5.79 -2.28 3.52
C LEU A 12 6.91 -2.69 4.50
N PRO A 13 6.83 -3.86 5.17
CA PRO A 13 7.87 -4.31 6.11
C PRO A 13 9.04 -5.06 5.46
N GLN A 14 9.24 -5.01 4.13
CA GLN A 14 10.17 -5.85 3.37
C GLN A 14 11.59 -5.28 3.24
N PHE A 15 12.07 -4.54 4.25
CA PHE A 15 13.42 -3.95 4.24
C PHE A 15 14.36 -4.62 5.24
N HIS A 16 14.29 -5.96 5.31
CA HIS A 16 15.23 -6.81 6.05
C HIS A 16 15.28 -8.18 5.38
N PRO A 17 16.41 -8.90 5.46
CA PRO A 17 16.50 -10.25 4.93
C PRO A 17 15.61 -11.22 5.69
N VAL A 18 14.89 -12.06 4.96
CA VAL A 18 14.15 -13.20 5.49
C VAL A 18 14.58 -14.49 4.77
N ARG A 19 14.36 -15.62 5.40
CA ARG A 19 14.80 -16.92 4.87
C ARG A 19 14.22 -17.17 3.47
N GLU A 20 12.92 -16.92 3.30
CA GLU A 20 12.19 -17.14 2.07
C GLU A 20 12.75 -16.31 0.91
N ASN A 21 12.96 -15.00 1.16
CA ASN A 21 13.55 -14.13 0.15
C ASN A 21 14.98 -14.52 -0.21
N ASN A 22 15.77 -14.99 0.77
CA ASN A 22 17.11 -15.49 0.52
C ASN A 22 17.12 -16.75 -0.36
N GLU A 23 16.19 -17.67 -0.12
CA GLU A 23 16.02 -18.91 -0.91
C GLU A 23 15.57 -18.61 -2.34
N TRP A 24 14.68 -17.62 -2.53
CA TRP A 24 14.07 -17.34 -3.83
C TRP A 24 14.86 -16.35 -4.68
N TRP A 25 15.48 -15.36 -4.05
CA TRP A 25 16.06 -14.19 -4.74
C TRP A 25 17.57 -14.00 -4.48
N GLY A 26 18.14 -14.84 -3.63
CA GLY A 26 19.55 -14.78 -3.26
C GLY A 26 19.81 -14.20 -1.87
N MET A 27 20.93 -14.58 -1.30
CA MET A 27 21.34 -14.23 0.08
C MET A 27 21.35 -12.71 0.29
N GLY A 28 20.72 -12.26 1.37
CA GLY A 28 20.68 -10.84 1.74
C GLY A 28 19.64 -10.02 0.98
N PHE A 29 18.73 -10.67 0.24
CA PHE A 29 17.71 -9.97 -0.51
C PHE A 29 16.78 -9.16 0.40
N THR A 30 16.57 -7.91 0.03
CA THR A 30 15.55 -6.99 0.55
C THR A 30 14.95 -6.21 -0.61
N GLU A 31 13.94 -5.40 -0.35
CA GLU A 31 13.35 -4.52 -1.36
C GLU A 31 14.40 -3.59 -2.02
N TRP A 32 15.42 -3.18 -1.26
CA TRP A 32 16.54 -2.40 -1.77
C TRP A 32 17.29 -3.06 -2.93
N THR A 33 17.28 -4.40 -2.99
CA THR A 33 17.91 -5.15 -4.09
C THR A 33 17.25 -4.82 -5.44
N ASN A 34 15.91 -4.65 -5.45
CA ASN A 34 15.17 -4.26 -6.64
C ASN A 34 15.39 -2.78 -6.96
N VAL A 35 15.32 -1.92 -5.97
CA VAL A 35 15.49 -0.47 -6.09
C VAL A 35 16.86 -0.13 -6.67
N ALA A 36 17.94 -0.64 -6.07
CA ALA A 36 19.30 -0.26 -6.43
C ALA A 36 19.73 -0.68 -7.85
N LYS A 37 19.15 -1.77 -8.39
CA LYS A 37 19.44 -2.26 -9.73
C LYS A 37 18.52 -1.72 -10.83
N ALA A 38 17.49 -0.93 -10.46
CA ALA A 38 16.57 -0.35 -11.43
C ALA A 38 17.29 0.58 -12.41
N GLN A 39 16.80 0.61 -13.64
CA GLN A 39 17.39 1.40 -14.73
C GLN A 39 16.30 2.18 -15.46
N PRO A 40 16.61 3.41 -15.93
CA PRO A 40 15.71 4.14 -16.81
C PRO A 40 15.37 3.31 -18.07
N ARG A 41 14.10 3.24 -18.44
CA ARG A 41 13.64 2.47 -19.61
C ARG A 41 13.43 3.33 -20.86
N PHE A 42 13.31 4.65 -20.67
CA PHE A 42 13.14 5.61 -21.74
C PHE A 42 13.68 7.00 -21.31
N PRO A 43 13.93 7.92 -22.24
CA PRO A 43 14.39 9.27 -21.91
C PRO A 43 13.44 9.99 -20.95
N GLY A 44 13.99 10.52 -19.85
CA GLY A 44 13.22 11.20 -18.81
C GLY A 44 12.55 10.27 -17.77
N HIS A 45 12.70 8.96 -17.90
CA HIS A 45 12.24 8.01 -16.89
C HIS A 45 13.10 8.12 -15.63
N TYR A 46 12.46 8.40 -14.49
CA TYR A 46 13.15 8.52 -13.20
C TYR A 46 13.29 7.13 -12.55
N GLN A 47 14.46 6.54 -12.70
CA GLN A 47 14.93 5.34 -12.02
C GLN A 47 16.47 5.38 -11.93
N PRO A 48 17.07 4.83 -10.87
CA PRO A 48 16.44 4.32 -9.66
C PRO A 48 15.94 5.44 -8.75
N HIS A 49 14.91 5.18 -7.94
CA HIS A 49 14.55 6.03 -6.80
C HIS A 49 15.52 5.75 -5.65
N LEU A 50 16.42 6.68 -5.35
CA LEU A 50 17.41 6.51 -4.29
C LEU A 50 16.97 7.24 -3.02
N PRO A 51 17.13 6.62 -1.84
CA PRO A 51 16.77 7.26 -0.59
C PRO A 51 17.70 8.42 -0.24
N ALA A 52 17.16 9.44 0.44
CA ALA A 52 17.91 10.56 0.99
C ALA A 52 18.08 10.39 2.52
N ASP A 53 17.22 11.01 3.33
CA ASP A 53 17.39 11.18 4.78
C ASP A 53 17.56 9.88 5.57
N LEU A 54 16.81 8.83 5.20
CA LEU A 54 16.81 7.56 5.92
C LEU A 54 17.84 6.56 5.38
N GLY A 55 18.42 6.83 4.21
CA GLY A 55 19.36 5.93 3.56
C GLY A 55 18.75 4.57 3.19
N PHE A 56 19.60 3.60 2.88
CA PHE A 56 19.22 2.21 2.65
C PHE A 56 19.10 1.49 4.00
N TYR A 57 18.00 1.68 4.67
CA TYR A 57 17.78 1.22 6.03
C TYR A 57 17.46 -0.27 6.16
N ASP A 58 17.57 -0.77 7.38
CA ASP A 58 17.10 -2.09 7.81
C ASP A 58 16.03 -1.92 8.89
N LEU A 59 14.84 -2.48 8.68
CA LEU A 59 13.72 -2.34 9.60
C LEU A 59 13.87 -3.14 10.90
N ARG A 60 14.92 -3.95 11.04
CA ARG A 60 15.27 -4.59 12.32
C ARG A 60 15.83 -3.58 13.33
N LEU A 61 16.30 -2.43 12.87
CA LEU A 61 16.85 -1.38 13.72
C LEU A 61 15.70 -0.53 14.32
N ALA A 62 15.69 -0.43 15.65
CA ALA A 62 14.69 0.36 16.37
C ALA A 62 14.79 1.86 16.01
N GLU A 63 16.02 2.36 15.83
CA GLU A 63 16.30 3.74 15.43
C GLU A 63 15.67 4.09 14.08
N THR A 64 15.70 3.18 13.13
CA THR A 64 15.07 3.37 11.82
C THR A 64 13.56 3.52 11.96
N ARG A 65 12.92 2.60 12.70
CA ARG A 65 11.46 2.64 12.91
C ARG A 65 11.04 3.91 13.67
N GLN A 66 11.86 4.36 14.63
CA GLN A 66 11.62 5.61 15.36
C GLN A 66 11.74 6.83 14.42
N GLN A 67 12.80 6.91 13.61
CA GLN A 67 13.00 8.00 12.64
C GLN A 67 11.86 8.08 11.63
N GLN A 68 11.37 6.94 11.14
CA GLN A 68 10.22 6.88 10.23
C GLN A 68 8.95 7.43 10.90
N ALA A 69 8.65 7.01 12.14
CA ALA A 69 7.49 7.47 12.90
C ALA A 69 7.56 8.97 13.21
N ASP A 70 8.73 9.46 13.60
CA ASP A 70 8.94 10.88 13.89
C ASP A 70 8.76 11.73 12.65
N LEU A 71 9.34 11.28 11.53
CA LEU A 71 9.18 11.94 10.25
C LEU A 71 7.71 11.94 9.79
N ALA A 72 7.01 10.82 9.90
CA ALA A 72 5.61 10.70 9.57
C ALA A 72 4.73 11.65 10.41
N ARG A 73 4.95 11.67 11.73
CA ARG A 73 4.24 12.55 12.68
C ARG A 73 4.48 14.02 12.34
N GLN A 74 5.73 14.39 12.04
CA GLN A 74 6.10 15.77 11.70
C GLN A 74 5.30 16.30 10.50
N TYR A 75 4.98 15.45 9.52
CA TYR A 75 4.26 15.84 8.31
C TYR A 75 2.78 15.46 8.30
N GLY A 76 2.21 15.14 9.47
CA GLY A 76 0.77 14.98 9.64
C GLY A 76 0.22 13.60 9.31
N ILE A 77 1.08 12.60 9.15
CA ILE A 77 0.63 11.21 9.09
C ILE A 77 0.22 10.77 10.49
N HIS A 78 -1.02 10.32 10.62
CA HIS A 78 -1.59 9.89 11.89
C HIS A 78 -1.09 8.51 12.32
N GLY A 79 -0.89 7.61 11.37
CA GLY A 79 -0.46 6.24 11.67
C GLY A 79 -0.07 5.45 10.44
N PHE A 80 0.51 4.28 10.67
CA PHE A 80 0.88 3.35 9.61
C PHE A 80 -0.14 2.21 9.46
N CYS A 81 -0.48 1.88 8.21
CA CYS A 81 -1.20 0.68 7.86
C CYS A 81 -0.19 -0.37 7.37
N TYR A 82 0.27 -1.24 8.26
CA TYR A 82 1.26 -2.25 7.92
C TYR A 82 0.67 -3.34 7.06
N TYR A 83 1.34 -3.72 5.97
CA TYR A 83 1.07 -4.99 5.34
C TYR A 83 1.43 -6.13 6.29
N HIS A 84 0.48 -7.05 6.47
CA HIS A 84 0.60 -8.27 7.24
C HIS A 84 0.49 -9.47 6.31
N TYR A 85 1.39 -10.43 6.48
CA TYR A 85 1.46 -11.62 5.64
C TYR A 85 1.21 -12.86 6.51
N TRP A 86 0.12 -13.55 6.20
CA TRP A 86 -0.31 -14.76 6.86
C TRP A 86 -0.59 -15.85 5.83
N PHE A 87 0.00 -17.01 5.98
CA PHE A 87 -0.10 -18.15 5.09
C PHE A 87 -0.32 -19.42 5.92
N ASN A 88 -1.56 -19.77 6.25
CA ASN A 88 -1.94 -20.98 6.96
C ASN A 88 -1.04 -21.26 8.20
N GLY A 89 -1.09 -20.37 9.17
CA GLY A 89 -0.31 -20.44 10.40
C GLY A 89 1.14 -19.93 10.30
N ARG A 90 1.61 -19.59 9.11
CA ARG A 90 2.96 -19.05 8.88
C ARG A 90 2.90 -17.55 8.63
N ARG A 91 3.68 -16.78 9.39
CA ARG A 91 3.89 -15.35 9.14
C ARG A 91 5.21 -15.11 8.43
N ILE A 92 5.25 -14.08 7.58
CA ILE A 92 6.45 -13.67 6.86
C ILE A 92 6.57 -12.15 6.98
N LEU A 93 7.82 -11.66 7.04
CA LEU A 93 8.14 -10.24 7.21
C LEU A 93 7.61 -9.63 8.52
N GLU A 94 7.22 -10.48 9.45
CA GLU A 94 6.59 -10.11 10.73
C GLU A 94 7.54 -9.41 11.70
N ARG A 95 8.84 -9.66 11.60
CA ARG A 95 9.82 -9.25 12.61
C ARG A 95 9.80 -7.75 12.93
N PRO A 96 9.79 -6.80 11.98
CA PRO A 96 9.76 -5.37 12.33
C PRO A 96 8.52 -5.01 13.13
N PHE A 97 7.36 -5.55 12.76
CA PHE A 97 6.10 -5.29 13.46
C PHE A 97 6.06 -5.97 14.83
N GLU A 98 6.55 -7.20 14.97
CA GLU A 98 6.65 -7.87 16.27
C GLU A 98 7.57 -7.11 17.26
N GLU A 99 8.67 -6.57 16.75
CA GLU A 99 9.55 -5.74 17.58
C GLU A 99 8.88 -4.43 18.02
N VAL A 100 8.04 -3.82 17.18
CA VAL A 100 7.19 -2.66 17.54
C VAL A 100 6.21 -3.04 18.64
N LEU A 101 5.52 -4.18 18.53
CA LEU A 101 4.59 -4.65 19.57
C LEU A 101 5.32 -4.96 20.88
N LYS A 102 6.43 -5.68 20.81
CA LYS A 102 7.18 -6.12 21.99
C LYS A 102 7.85 -4.96 22.75
N SER A 103 8.37 -3.97 22.04
CA SER A 103 9.07 -2.85 22.67
C SER A 103 8.12 -1.76 23.16
N GLY A 104 6.92 -1.64 22.60
CA GLY A 104 6.05 -0.48 22.77
C GLY A 104 6.49 0.75 21.98
N GLU A 105 7.57 0.64 21.17
CA GLU A 105 8.16 1.75 20.41
C GLU A 105 8.27 1.41 18.91
N PRO A 106 8.13 2.42 18.02
CA PRO A 106 7.77 3.81 18.32
C PRO A 106 6.34 3.94 18.85
N ASP A 107 6.10 4.92 19.74
CA ASP A 107 4.75 5.32 20.15
C ASP A 107 4.06 6.02 18.97
N PHE A 108 3.58 5.24 18.04
CA PHE A 108 2.94 5.72 16.82
C PHE A 108 1.75 4.81 16.44
N PRO A 109 0.58 5.37 16.11
CA PRO A 109 -0.61 4.58 15.79
C PRO A 109 -0.44 3.68 14.58
N PHE A 110 -1.06 2.52 14.61
CA PHE A 110 -1.01 1.57 13.50
C PHE A 110 -2.29 0.72 13.38
N CYS A 111 -2.50 0.20 12.19
CA CYS A 111 -3.41 -0.90 11.90
C CYS A 111 -2.76 -1.88 10.93
N LEU A 112 -3.44 -2.99 10.65
CA LEU A 112 -2.95 -4.05 9.78
C LEU A 112 -3.81 -4.20 8.54
N CYS A 113 -3.15 -4.48 7.42
CA CYS A 113 -3.76 -4.90 6.16
C CYS A 113 -3.24 -6.28 5.77
N TRP A 114 -4.12 -7.28 5.75
CA TRP A 114 -3.72 -8.62 5.29
C TRP A 114 -3.55 -8.64 3.78
N ALA A 115 -2.29 -8.77 3.35
CA ALA A 115 -1.90 -8.94 1.95
C ALA A 115 -2.10 -10.41 1.55
N ASN A 116 -3.35 -10.81 1.37
CA ASN A 116 -3.81 -12.18 1.18
C ASN A 116 -3.66 -12.68 -0.26
N GLU A 117 -2.51 -12.47 -0.88
CA GLU A 117 -2.18 -12.99 -2.20
C GLU A 117 -1.17 -14.13 -2.11
N ASN A 118 -1.21 -15.04 -3.09
CA ASN A 118 -0.09 -15.97 -3.29
C ASN A 118 1.18 -15.18 -3.59
N TRP A 119 2.31 -15.59 -3.02
CA TRP A 119 3.59 -15.12 -3.49
C TRP A 119 4.02 -15.94 -4.70
N SER A 120 4.39 -15.26 -5.78
CA SER A 120 4.82 -15.86 -7.04
C SER A 120 6.06 -15.16 -7.59
N ARG A 121 6.72 -15.77 -8.57
CA ARG A 121 7.88 -15.18 -9.26
C ARG A 121 7.52 -14.05 -10.23
N ARG A 122 6.59 -13.18 -9.84
CA ARG A 122 6.18 -12.02 -10.65
C ARG A 122 7.34 -11.09 -11.01
N TRP A 123 8.32 -10.98 -10.13
CA TRP A 123 9.47 -10.11 -10.35
C TRP A 123 10.37 -10.58 -11.48
N ASP A 124 10.42 -11.91 -11.73
CA ASP A 124 11.14 -12.48 -12.87
C ASP A 124 10.27 -12.62 -14.13
N GLY A 125 9.00 -12.20 -14.07
CA GLY A 125 8.04 -12.36 -15.17
C GLY A 125 7.43 -13.76 -15.26
N MET A 126 7.64 -14.61 -14.24
CA MET A 126 7.07 -15.96 -14.12
C MET A 126 5.87 -15.94 -13.17
N ASP A 127 4.83 -15.18 -13.51
CA ASP A 127 3.64 -14.97 -12.65
C ASP A 127 2.92 -16.28 -12.26
N GLN A 128 3.10 -17.34 -13.04
CA GLN A 128 2.47 -18.66 -12.83
C GLN A 128 3.19 -19.52 -11.79
N GLU A 129 4.45 -19.22 -11.46
CA GLU A 129 5.21 -19.99 -10.47
C GLU A 129 4.90 -19.47 -9.06
N VAL A 130 4.05 -20.21 -8.33
CA VAL A 130 3.67 -19.89 -6.96
C VAL A 130 4.78 -20.36 -6.02
N LEU A 131 5.37 -19.42 -5.27
CA LEU A 131 6.42 -19.67 -4.28
C LEU A 131 5.82 -20.00 -2.91
N LEU A 132 4.73 -19.30 -2.55
CA LEU A 132 3.99 -19.54 -1.33
C LEU A 132 2.50 -19.35 -1.60
N LYS A 133 1.74 -20.41 -1.35
CA LYS A 133 0.31 -20.45 -1.62
C LYS A 133 -0.49 -19.98 -0.41
N GLN A 134 -1.52 -19.19 -0.65
CA GLN A 134 -2.57 -18.92 0.32
C GLN A 134 -3.51 -20.14 0.39
N GLU A 135 -3.79 -20.57 1.60
CA GLU A 135 -4.79 -21.58 1.90
C GLU A 135 -5.79 -20.97 2.87
N TYR A 136 -7.06 -21.20 2.62
CA TYR A 136 -8.15 -20.57 3.38
C TYR A 136 -9.02 -21.66 4.01
N GLY A 137 -9.52 -21.42 5.21
CA GLY A 137 -10.42 -22.30 5.91
C GLY A 137 -10.70 -21.81 7.33
N ASP A 138 -11.79 -22.31 7.95
CA ASP A 138 -12.26 -21.83 9.25
C ASP A 138 -11.20 -21.96 10.36
N ASP A 139 -10.44 -23.07 10.37
CA ASP A 139 -9.40 -23.26 11.37
C ASP A 139 -8.24 -22.29 11.18
N ASP A 140 -7.88 -21.98 9.92
CA ASP A 140 -6.86 -20.99 9.60
C ASP A 140 -7.37 -19.57 9.93
N ASP A 141 -8.63 -19.26 9.63
CA ASP A 141 -9.25 -17.98 9.97
C ASP A 141 -9.23 -17.73 11.50
N ARG A 142 -9.53 -18.76 12.31
CA ARG A 142 -9.43 -18.70 13.78
C ARG A 142 -7.98 -18.51 14.25
N ALA A 143 -7.06 -19.32 13.72
CA ALA A 143 -5.64 -19.24 14.06
C ALA A 143 -5.05 -17.88 13.68
N HIS A 144 -5.46 -17.32 12.54
CA HIS A 144 -5.06 -16.00 12.10
C HIS A 144 -5.48 -14.92 13.11
N LEU A 145 -6.75 -14.92 13.54
CA LEU A 145 -7.24 -13.94 14.50
C LEU A 145 -6.58 -14.09 15.88
N GLN A 146 -6.31 -15.33 16.32
CA GLN A 146 -5.55 -15.59 17.54
C GLN A 146 -4.14 -15.01 17.49
N ALA A 147 -3.47 -15.12 16.33
CA ALA A 147 -2.15 -14.53 16.11
C ALA A 147 -2.17 -13.00 16.10
N LEU A 148 -3.31 -12.39 15.72
CA LEU A 148 -3.50 -10.93 15.70
C LEU A 148 -3.95 -10.35 17.05
N ALA A 149 -4.47 -11.17 17.97
CA ALA A 149 -5.01 -10.72 19.25
C ALA A 149 -4.05 -9.83 20.06
N PRO A 150 -2.72 -10.11 20.14
CA PRO A 150 -1.78 -9.21 20.83
C PRO A 150 -1.69 -7.83 20.15
N ALA A 151 -1.78 -7.75 18.84
CA ALA A 151 -1.79 -6.48 18.12
C ALA A 151 -3.08 -5.71 18.39
N PHE A 152 -4.23 -6.39 18.36
CA PHE A 152 -5.51 -5.77 18.67
C PHE A 152 -5.64 -5.30 20.12
N ALA A 153 -4.87 -5.85 21.04
CA ALA A 153 -4.83 -5.41 22.43
C ALA A 153 -3.91 -4.20 22.68
N ASP A 154 -3.04 -3.85 21.73
CA ASP A 154 -2.11 -2.74 21.86
C ASP A 154 -2.86 -1.39 21.89
N PRO A 155 -2.55 -0.47 22.84
CA PRO A 155 -3.21 0.82 22.94
C PRO A 155 -3.00 1.74 21.73
N ARG A 156 -1.92 1.53 20.95
CA ARG A 156 -1.63 2.28 19.71
C ARG A 156 -2.44 1.76 18.52
N TYR A 157 -3.10 0.60 18.65
CA TYR A 157 -3.87 0.03 17.55
C TYR A 157 -5.06 0.92 17.19
N ILE A 158 -5.17 1.30 15.93
CA ILE A 158 -6.22 2.21 15.43
C ILE A 158 -7.59 1.53 15.54
N ARG A 159 -8.56 2.28 16.08
CA ARG A 159 -9.92 1.81 16.35
C ARG A 159 -10.96 2.77 15.81
N VAL A 160 -12.16 2.23 15.65
CA VAL A 160 -13.41 2.96 15.41
C VAL A 160 -14.43 2.48 16.44
N ASP A 161 -14.92 3.37 17.28
CA ASP A 161 -15.85 3.06 18.37
C ASP A 161 -15.37 1.86 19.22
N GLY A 162 -14.08 1.88 19.59
CA GLY A 162 -13.43 0.81 20.34
C GLY A 162 -13.09 -0.45 19.53
N LYS A 163 -13.57 -0.62 18.30
CA LYS A 163 -13.35 -1.78 17.43
C LYS A 163 -12.01 -1.67 16.70
N PRO A 164 -11.08 -2.63 16.82
CA PRO A 164 -9.83 -2.58 16.08
C PRO A 164 -10.07 -2.68 14.57
N VAL A 165 -9.38 -1.81 13.83
CA VAL A 165 -9.47 -1.74 12.37
C VAL A 165 -8.65 -2.87 11.75
N PHE A 166 -9.26 -3.72 10.93
CA PHE A 166 -8.53 -4.74 10.17
C PHE A 166 -8.93 -4.69 8.69
N ILE A 167 -7.93 -4.64 7.81
CA ILE A 167 -8.13 -4.45 6.38
C ILE A 167 -7.77 -5.73 5.63
N VAL A 168 -8.59 -6.11 4.66
CA VAL A 168 -8.31 -7.22 3.74
C VAL A 168 -8.01 -6.67 2.35
N TYR A 169 -6.85 -7.03 1.82
CA TYR A 169 -6.35 -6.51 0.55
C TYR A 169 -7.15 -7.02 -0.66
N ARG A 170 -7.43 -8.34 -0.72
CA ARG A 170 -8.14 -8.96 -1.85
C ARG A 170 -9.27 -9.89 -1.42
N THR A 171 -10.41 -9.31 -1.11
CA THR A 171 -11.57 -10.08 -0.66
C THR A 171 -12.08 -11.10 -1.69
N HIS A 172 -11.92 -10.82 -2.98
CA HIS A 172 -12.35 -11.74 -4.06
C HIS A 172 -11.51 -13.02 -4.16
N LEU A 173 -10.38 -13.14 -3.44
CA LEU A 173 -9.59 -14.36 -3.34
C LEU A 173 -10.08 -15.29 -2.23
N LEU A 174 -10.90 -14.81 -1.31
CA LEU A 174 -11.49 -15.63 -0.26
C LEU A 174 -12.57 -16.53 -0.89
N PRO A 175 -12.54 -17.85 -0.67
CA PRO A 175 -13.54 -18.76 -1.23
C PRO A 175 -14.96 -18.46 -0.78
N ASP A 176 -15.13 -18.10 0.49
CA ASP A 176 -16.39 -17.66 1.11
C ASP A 176 -16.09 -16.52 2.07
N VAL A 177 -16.17 -15.30 1.55
CA VAL A 177 -15.82 -14.09 2.30
C VAL A 177 -16.75 -13.85 3.49
N GLN A 178 -18.05 -14.16 3.36
CA GLN A 178 -19.01 -13.98 4.46
C GLN A 178 -18.75 -14.95 5.59
N ARG A 179 -18.37 -16.21 5.28
CA ARG A 179 -17.99 -17.21 6.25
C ARG A 179 -16.72 -16.83 7.00
N THR A 180 -15.66 -16.40 6.29
CA THR A 180 -14.44 -15.90 6.91
C THR A 180 -14.73 -14.74 7.86
N VAL A 181 -15.52 -13.75 7.43
CA VAL A 181 -15.91 -12.62 8.28
C VAL A 181 -16.68 -13.07 9.52
N ALA A 182 -17.64 -13.98 9.36
CA ALA A 182 -18.40 -14.51 10.49
C ALA A 182 -17.49 -15.25 11.49
N THR A 183 -16.59 -16.11 11.00
CA THR A 183 -15.60 -16.81 11.82
C THR A 183 -14.70 -15.85 12.59
N TRP A 184 -14.23 -14.78 11.97
CA TRP A 184 -13.41 -13.76 12.66
C TRP A 184 -14.21 -13.02 13.74
N ARG A 185 -15.47 -12.62 13.49
CA ARG A 185 -16.30 -11.93 14.48
C ARG A 185 -16.58 -12.84 15.68
N GLU A 186 -16.90 -14.12 15.45
CA GLU A 186 -17.08 -15.11 16.51
C GLU A 186 -15.80 -15.28 17.34
N GLU A 187 -14.66 -15.45 16.69
CA GLU A 187 -13.39 -15.67 17.35
C GLU A 187 -12.93 -14.42 18.12
N ALA A 188 -13.17 -13.22 17.59
CA ALA A 188 -12.89 -11.97 18.29
C ALA A 188 -13.68 -11.86 19.61
N GLN A 189 -14.96 -12.23 19.59
CA GLN A 189 -15.77 -12.31 20.82
C GLN A 189 -15.22 -13.33 21.80
N ARG A 190 -14.87 -14.53 21.32
CA ARG A 190 -14.29 -15.60 22.15
C ARG A 190 -12.98 -15.20 22.82
N LEU A 191 -12.16 -14.41 22.13
CA LEU A 191 -10.88 -13.90 22.63
C LEU A 191 -11.02 -12.65 23.54
N GLY A 192 -12.23 -12.12 23.72
CA GLY A 192 -12.47 -10.90 24.49
C GLY A 192 -12.01 -9.61 23.79
N ILE A 193 -11.74 -9.66 22.48
CA ILE A 193 -11.41 -8.47 21.66
C ILE A 193 -12.66 -7.61 21.46
N GLY A 194 -13.84 -8.26 21.41
CA GLY A 194 -15.13 -7.62 21.07
C GLY A 194 -15.35 -7.57 19.56
N GLU A 195 -16.04 -6.54 19.10
CA GLU A 195 -16.31 -6.33 17.66
C GLU A 195 -15.06 -5.86 16.90
N LEU A 196 -14.99 -6.23 15.62
CA LEU A 196 -13.97 -5.74 14.68
C LEU A 196 -14.55 -4.67 13.76
N TYR A 197 -13.76 -3.69 13.38
CA TYR A 197 -14.06 -2.79 12.26
C TYR A 197 -13.32 -3.29 11.03
N LEU A 198 -14.05 -4.03 10.19
CA LEU A 198 -13.48 -4.70 9.02
C LEU A 198 -13.58 -3.81 7.79
N MET A 199 -12.48 -3.62 7.10
CA MET A 199 -12.45 -2.90 5.82
C MET A 199 -11.90 -3.78 4.70
N ARG A 200 -12.45 -3.59 3.50
CA ARG A 200 -11.89 -4.20 2.29
C ARG A 200 -11.16 -3.16 1.46
N MET A 201 -10.11 -3.55 0.77
CA MET A 201 -9.43 -2.67 -0.17
C MET A 201 -10.07 -2.77 -1.57
N ASN A 202 -10.41 -1.62 -2.16
CA ASN A 202 -10.94 -1.51 -3.50
C ASN A 202 -9.80 -1.21 -4.48
N GLY A 203 -9.14 -2.22 -4.99
CA GLY A 203 -8.04 -2.05 -5.94
C GLY A 203 -8.15 -2.96 -7.16
N TRP A 204 -8.80 -4.10 -6.99
CA TRP A 204 -8.90 -5.12 -8.06
C TRP A 204 -10.26 -5.81 -8.03
N GLY A 205 -10.74 -6.15 -9.24
CA GLY A 205 -12.00 -6.84 -9.40
C GLY A 205 -13.23 -5.96 -9.16
N PRO A 206 -14.40 -6.58 -9.02
CA PRO A 206 -15.62 -5.85 -8.74
C PRO A 206 -15.60 -5.25 -7.33
N HIS A 207 -16.25 -4.10 -7.18
CA HIS A 207 -16.36 -3.39 -5.91
C HIS A 207 -17.82 -3.39 -5.42
N PRO A 208 -18.36 -4.55 -4.96
CA PRO A 208 -19.69 -4.59 -4.35
C PRO A 208 -19.70 -3.79 -3.05
N ASP A 209 -20.91 -3.47 -2.59
CA ASP A 209 -21.08 -2.88 -1.27
C ASP A 209 -20.38 -3.74 -0.20
N PRO A 210 -19.47 -3.16 0.60
CA PRO A 210 -18.76 -3.89 1.65
C PRO A 210 -19.71 -4.57 2.65
N HIS A 211 -20.85 -3.95 2.98
CA HIS A 211 -21.84 -4.53 3.88
C HIS A 211 -22.42 -5.85 3.36
N ALA A 212 -22.60 -5.98 2.05
CA ALA A 212 -23.05 -7.24 1.44
C ALA A 212 -22.06 -8.41 1.65
N LEU A 213 -20.81 -8.09 1.97
CA LEU A 213 -19.76 -9.05 2.27
C LEU A 213 -19.46 -9.18 3.78
N GLY A 214 -20.16 -8.43 4.63
CA GLY A 214 -19.96 -8.40 6.07
C GLY A 214 -18.87 -7.42 6.57
N PHE A 215 -18.34 -6.57 5.69
CA PHE A 215 -17.39 -5.51 6.03
C PHE A 215 -18.12 -4.21 6.42
N ASP A 216 -17.48 -3.40 7.25
CA ASP A 216 -18.04 -2.12 7.72
C ASP A 216 -17.80 -0.98 6.71
N ALA A 217 -16.72 -1.05 5.93
CA ALA A 217 -16.37 -0.04 4.94
C ALA A 217 -15.40 -0.58 3.87
N ALA A 218 -15.14 0.24 2.87
CA ALA A 218 -14.07 0.03 1.89
C ALA A 218 -12.99 1.09 2.00
N VAL A 219 -11.79 0.77 1.51
CA VAL A 219 -10.65 1.68 1.32
C VAL A 219 -10.34 1.78 -0.15
N GLU A 220 -10.26 2.98 -0.70
CA GLU A 220 -9.84 3.19 -2.09
C GLU A 220 -8.33 2.97 -2.22
N PHE A 221 -7.93 1.94 -2.96
CA PHE A 221 -6.52 1.68 -3.25
C PHE A 221 -6.09 2.45 -4.50
N GLN A 222 -4.97 3.16 -4.38
CA GLN A 222 -4.39 3.92 -5.49
C GLN A 222 -3.00 3.40 -5.88
N PRO A 223 -2.58 3.46 -7.17
CA PRO A 223 -3.35 4.04 -8.28
C PRO A 223 -4.45 3.09 -8.79
N ASP A 224 -5.64 3.61 -9.01
CA ASP A 224 -6.66 2.92 -9.80
C ASP A 224 -6.55 3.38 -11.26
N TYR A 225 -5.98 2.52 -12.09
CA TYR A 225 -5.76 2.79 -13.51
C TYR A 225 -6.83 2.19 -14.44
N VAL A 226 -7.93 1.71 -13.87
CA VAL A 226 -9.05 1.19 -14.67
C VAL A 226 -9.67 2.34 -15.45
N GLY A 227 -9.70 2.17 -16.77
CA GLY A 227 -10.23 3.18 -17.67
C GLY A 227 -9.24 4.26 -18.12
N LEU A 228 -8.03 4.31 -17.55
CA LEU A 228 -7.00 5.22 -18.02
C LEU A 228 -6.42 4.80 -19.37
N LEU A 229 -6.10 5.78 -20.19
CA LEU A 229 -5.47 5.55 -21.48
C LEU A 229 -3.97 5.31 -21.31
N ARG A 230 -3.47 4.19 -21.82
CA ARG A 230 -2.03 3.96 -21.95
C ARG A 230 -1.42 4.95 -22.91
N GLN A 231 -0.35 5.61 -22.52
CA GLN A 231 0.40 6.50 -23.40
C GLN A 231 0.94 5.69 -24.58
N GLN A 232 0.54 6.08 -25.79
CA GLN A 232 1.01 5.47 -27.02
C GLN A 232 2.14 6.32 -27.58
N TYR A 233 3.39 5.86 -27.41
CA TYR A 233 4.53 6.58 -27.94
C TYR A 233 4.84 6.15 -29.38
N GLY A 234 4.84 7.12 -30.30
CA GLY A 234 5.26 6.95 -31.68
C GLY A 234 4.13 6.70 -32.67
N GLY A 235 4.21 7.38 -33.82
CA GLY A 235 3.28 7.21 -34.94
C GLY A 235 3.37 5.80 -35.58
N LEU A 236 2.55 5.55 -36.59
CA LEU A 236 2.45 4.27 -37.32
C LEU A 236 3.81 3.70 -37.76
N LYS A 237 4.79 4.56 -38.12
CA LYS A 237 6.16 4.15 -38.47
C LYS A 237 6.88 3.49 -37.31
N THR A 238 6.79 4.07 -36.09
CA THR A 238 7.43 3.52 -34.88
C THR A 238 6.80 2.19 -34.50
N ARG A 239 5.48 2.07 -34.62
CA ARG A 239 4.75 0.81 -34.43
C ARG A 239 5.19 -0.27 -35.42
N GLY A 240 5.38 0.09 -36.70
CA GLY A 240 5.87 -0.81 -37.72
C GLY A 240 7.31 -1.30 -37.46
N LEU A 241 8.23 -0.40 -37.11
CA LEU A 241 9.61 -0.73 -36.78
C LEU A 241 9.72 -1.60 -35.51
N ASN A 242 8.89 -1.34 -34.52
CA ASN A 242 8.82 -2.14 -33.29
C ASN A 242 8.28 -3.54 -33.57
N LYS A 243 7.26 -3.68 -34.44
CA LYS A 243 6.70 -4.98 -34.86
C LYS A 243 7.72 -5.83 -35.64
N LEU A 244 8.68 -5.17 -36.28
CA LEU A 244 9.79 -5.82 -37.00
C LEU A 244 11.03 -6.07 -36.09
N GLY A 245 10.97 -5.76 -34.79
CA GLY A 245 12.08 -5.96 -33.87
C GLY A 245 13.28 -5.01 -34.06
N LEU A 246 13.13 -4.00 -34.92
CA LEU A 246 14.20 -3.07 -35.29
C LEU A 246 14.42 -1.95 -34.26
N ARG A 247 13.45 -1.68 -33.43
CA ARG A 247 13.55 -0.79 -32.25
C ARG A 247 12.59 -1.26 -31.16
N PRO A 248 13.07 -1.93 -30.09
CA PRO A 248 12.23 -2.21 -28.91
C PRO A 248 11.79 -0.89 -28.27
N SER A 249 10.51 -0.63 -28.24
CA SER A 249 9.94 0.52 -27.54
C SER A 249 9.49 0.09 -26.13
N PRO A 250 9.88 0.78 -25.07
CA PRO A 250 9.38 0.53 -23.73
C PRO A 250 7.84 0.60 -23.66
N TYR A 251 7.22 1.45 -24.46
CA TYR A 251 5.76 1.59 -24.59
C TYR A 251 5.01 0.38 -25.16
N LEU A 252 5.73 -0.58 -25.74
CA LEU A 252 5.16 -1.87 -26.14
C LEU A 252 5.33 -2.95 -25.07
N ARG A 253 6.37 -2.78 -24.24
CA ARG A 253 6.72 -3.74 -23.20
C ARG A 253 6.01 -3.43 -21.89
N ASP A 254 5.84 -2.15 -21.56
CA ASP A 254 5.33 -1.64 -20.30
C ASP A 254 4.03 -0.83 -20.55
N ALA A 255 3.20 -0.68 -19.54
CA ALA A 255 2.03 0.17 -19.56
C ALA A 255 2.41 1.53 -18.92
N ILE A 256 2.45 2.58 -19.75
CA ILE A 256 2.84 3.91 -19.31
C ILE A 256 1.60 4.80 -19.31
N TYR A 257 1.39 5.49 -18.18
CA TYR A 257 0.25 6.36 -17.92
C TYR A 257 0.72 7.76 -17.54
N ASP A 258 -0.16 8.73 -17.67
CA ASP A 258 0.04 10.10 -17.21
C ASP A 258 -0.50 10.27 -15.79
N TYR A 259 0.33 10.76 -14.86
CA TYR A 259 -0.08 10.98 -13.48
C TYR A 259 -1.12 12.11 -13.37
N GLU A 260 -1.06 13.12 -14.22
CA GLU A 260 -2.06 14.20 -14.23
C GLU A 260 -3.43 13.70 -14.72
N GLU A 261 -3.45 12.79 -15.70
CA GLU A 261 -4.67 12.12 -16.12
C GLU A 261 -5.27 11.28 -14.98
N LEU A 262 -4.42 10.55 -14.23
CA LEU A 262 -4.86 9.82 -13.04
C LEU A 262 -5.51 10.78 -12.02
N THR A 263 -4.80 11.81 -11.60
CA THR A 263 -5.29 12.72 -10.56
C THR A 263 -6.59 13.41 -10.99
N ARG A 264 -6.70 13.88 -12.23
CA ARG A 264 -7.89 14.48 -12.78
C ARG A 264 -9.08 13.51 -12.80
N THR A 265 -8.83 12.25 -13.20
CA THR A 265 -9.86 11.21 -13.25
C THR A 265 -10.36 10.84 -11.87
N MET A 266 -9.45 10.72 -10.90
CA MET A 266 -9.81 10.40 -9.52
C MET A 266 -10.58 11.55 -8.85
N MET A 267 -10.15 12.79 -9.02
CA MET A 267 -10.86 13.96 -8.48
C MET A 267 -12.27 14.15 -9.08
N ALA A 268 -12.48 13.69 -10.31
CA ALA A 268 -13.79 13.76 -10.97
C ALA A 268 -14.70 12.55 -10.65
N ARG A 269 -14.20 11.55 -9.95
CA ARG A 269 -14.95 10.32 -9.66
C ARG A 269 -16.06 10.58 -8.65
N GLY A 270 -17.27 10.07 -8.95
CA GLY A 270 -18.39 10.06 -8.01
C GLY A 270 -18.15 9.15 -6.82
N LYS A 271 -18.78 9.45 -5.70
CA LYS A 271 -18.76 8.61 -4.50
C LYS A 271 -19.79 7.48 -4.63
N PRO A 272 -19.47 6.26 -4.17
CA PRO A 272 -20.46 5.20 -4.10
C PRO A 272 -21.43 5.44 -2.94
N ASP A 273 -22.56 4.70 -2.92
CA ASP A 273 -23.58 4.78 -1.87
C ASP A 273 -23.18 4.07 -0.56
N TYR A 274 -21.96 3.52 -0.48
CA TYR A 274 -21.42 2.85 0.71
C TYR A 274 -20.23 3.63 1.29
N LYS A 275 -19.84 3.30 2.53
CA LYS A 275 -18.67 3.91 3.17
C LYS A 275 -17.38 3.54 2.44
N LEU A 276 -16.77 4.54 1.80
CA LEU A 276 -15.49 4.44 1.11
C LEU A 276 -14.53 5.49 1.67
N TYR A 277 -13.47 5.05 2.32
CA TYR A 277 -12.37 5.92 2.73
C TYR A 277 -11.49 6.21 1.52
N PRO A 278 -11.30 7.50 1.17
CA PRO A 278 -10.57 7.85 -0.03
C PRO A 278 -9.07 7.55 0.10
N GLY A 279 -8.45 7.26 -1.04
CA GLY A 279 -7.03 7.00 -1.17
C GLY A 279 -6.36 7.90 -2.19
N VAL A 280 -5.08 8.21 -1.96
CA VAL A 280 -4.21 8.92 -2.90
C VAL A 280 -2.86 8.21 -3.01
N THR A 281 -2.09 8.51 -4.06
CA THR A 281 -0.72 7.99 -4.23
C THR A 281 0.22 9.11 -4.69
N PRO A 282 1.44 9.25 -4.10
CA PRO A 282 2.40 10.26 -4.55
C PRO A 282 2.95 9.96 -5.94
N ALA A 283 3.14 8.69 -6.28
CA ALA A 283 3.66 8.24 -7.57
C ALA A 283 3.36 6.74 -7.75
N TRP A 284 3.72 6.18 -8.91
CA TRP A 284 3.72 4.73 -9.12
C TRP A 284 4.61 4.35 -10.30
N ASP A 285 5.56 3.47 -10.05
CA ASP A 285 6.43 2.90 -11.07
C ASP A 285 7.02 1.57 -10.57
N ASN A 286 6.38 0.46 -10.91
CA ASN A 286 6.84 -0.87 -10.47
C ASN A 286 7.90 -1.49 -11.39
N SER A 287 8.56 -0.68 -12.23
CA SER A 287 9.59 -1.14 -13.17
C SER A 287 10.85 -1.68 -12.47
N ALA A 288 11.12 -1.29 -11.23
CA ALA A 288 12.21 -1.85 -10.43
C ALA A 288 11.97 -3.32 -10.07
N ARG A 289 10.72 -3.71 -9.79
CA ARG A 289 10.31 -5.10 -9.51
C ARG A 289 10.09 -5.91 -10.77
N ARG A 290 9.62 -5.31 -11.87
CA ARG A 290 9.17 -6.02 -13.07
C ARG A 290 10.13 -5.87 -14.22
N ARG A 291 10.61 -6.98 -14.78
CA ARG A 291 11.43 -6.97 -15.99
C ARG A 291 10.63 -6.50 -17.22
N GLN A 292 9.36 -6.85 -17.28
CA GLN A 292 8.42 -6.53 -18.37
C GLN A 292 7.02 -6.31 -17.80
N LYS A 293 6.15 -5.69 -18.58
CA LYS A 293 4.76 -5.39 -18.22
C LYS A 293 4.65 -4.58 -16.92
N ALA A 294 5.60 -3.66 -16.73
CA ALA A 294 5.52 -2.71 -15.64
C ALA A 294 4.41 -1.69 -15.91
N ASP A 295 3.78 -1.23 -14.82
CA ASP A 295 2.87 -0.11 -14.82
C ASP A 295 3.63 1.11 -14.30
N ILE A 296 3.74 2.16 -15.14
CA ILE A 296 4.58 3.33 -14.90
C ILE A 296 3.73 4.59 -15.07
N PHE A 297 3.62 5.39 -14.02
CA PHE A 297 3.02 6.71 -14.11
C PHE A 297 4.11 7.77 -14.25
N THR A 298 4.06 8.54 -15.32
CA THR A 298 5.02 9.62 -15.59
C THR A 298 4.44 10.97 -15.18
N GLY A 299 5.32 11.93 -14.89
CA GLY A 299 4.93 13.32 -14.63
C GLY A 299 4.37 13.60 -13.24
N SER A 300 4.53 12.68 -12.28
CA SER A 300 4.27 12.99 -10.88
C SER A 300 5.21 14.07 -10.37
N THR A 301 4.65 15.00 -9.60
CA THR A 301 5.37 16.06 -8.88
C THR A 301 4.69 16.31 -7.53
N PRO A 302 5.44 16.83 -6.53
CA PRO A 302 4.86 17.20 -5.25
C PRO A 302 3.64 18.12 -5.36
N ALA A 303 3.65 19.08 -6.30
CA ALA A 303 2.54 20.00 -6.50
C ALA A 303 1.26 19.34 -7.03
N LYS A 304 1.39 18.37 -7.98
CA LYS A 304 0.23 17.61 -8.49
C LYS A 304 -0.34 16.69 -7.42
N TYR A 305 0.53 16.04 -6.66
CA TYR A 305 0.14 15.21 -5.52
C TYR A 305 -0.56 16.04 -4.44
N GLU A 306 -0.01 17.21 -4.09
CA GLU A 306 -0.62 18.13 -3.12
C GLU A 306 -2.03 18.55 -3.56
N ALA A 307 -2.20 18.93 -4.82
CA ALA A 307 -3.50 19.33 -5.36
C ALA A 307 -4.53 18.20 -5.24
N TRP A 308 -4.15 16.97 -5.54
CA TRP A 308 -5.02 15.81 -5.40
C TRP A 308 -5.36 15.50 -3.93
N LEU A 309 -4.37 15.45 -3.05
CA LEU A 309 -4.60 15.21 -1.62
C LEU A 309 -5.47 16.31 -1.00
N ARG A 310 -5.21 17.57 -1.31
CA ARG A 310 -6.01 18.71 -0.85
C ARG A 310 -7.47 18.59 -1.29
N HIS A 311 -7.70 18.30 -2.58
CA HIS A 311 -9.04 18.04 -3.09
C HIS A 311 -9.73 16.91 -2.34
N THR A 312 -8.99 15.82 -2.07
CA THR A 312 -9.50 14.66 -1.32
C THR A 312 -9.89 15.03 0.10
N VAL A 313 -9.05 15.82 0.79
CA VAL A 313 -9.31 16.34 2.15
C VAL A 313 -10.56 17.23 2.16
N GLU A 314 -10.69 18.14 1.22
CA GLU A 314 -11.82 19.08 1.13
C GLU A 314 -13.12 18.39 0.73
N ALA A 315 -13.07 17.39 -0.14
CA ALA A 315 -14.24 16.68 -0.64
C ALA A 315 -14.73 15.55 0.30
N PHE A 316 -13.86 15.03 1.18
CA PHE A 316 -14.23 13.96 2.08
C PHE A 316 -15.00 14.48 3.28
N VAL A 317 -16.20 13.96 3.48
CA VAL A 317 -17.02 14.20 4.67
C VAL A 317 -16.90 12.95 5.56
N PRO A 318 -16.31 13.04 6.77
CA PRO A 318 -16.23 11.92 7.69
C PRO A 318 -17.59 11.33 8.02
N TYR A 319 -17.67 10.01 8.15
CA TYR A 319 -18.91 9.32 8.50
C TYR A 319 -19.27 9.48 9.98
N SER A 320 -18.24 9.63 10.83
CA SER A 320 -18.35 9.98 12.25
C SER A 320 -17.06 10.66 12.74
N VAL A 321 -16.97 10.96 14.03
CA VAL A 321 -15.74 11.50 14.64
C VAL A 321 -14.56 10.55 14.50
N GLU A 322 -14.82 9.23 14.58
CA GLU A 322 -13.79 8.19 14.45
C GLU A 322 -13.75 7.53 13.07
N GLU A 323 -14.75 7.72 12.23
CA GLU A 323 -14.78 7.24 10.86
C GLU A 323 -14.30 8.33 9.88
N ASN A 324 -13.04 8.74 10.02
CA ASN A 324 -12.47 9.94 9.41
C ASN A 324 -11.13 9.71 8.71
N PHE A 325 -10.92 8.53 8.10
CA PHE A 325 -9.66 8.13 7.48
C PHE A 325 -9.47 8.64 6.06
N ILE A 326 -8.22 8.98 5.75
CA ILE A 326 -7.69 9.11 4.38
C ILE A 326 -6.48 8.20 4.27
N PHE A 327 -6.37 7.44 3.18
CA PHE A 327 -5.25 6.52 2.97
C PHE A 327 -4.26 7.07 1.95
N ILE A 328 -2.97 6.88 2.22
CA ILE A 328 -1.89 7.25 1.29
C ILE A 328 -1.12 5.98 0.95
N ASN A 329 -1.12 5.59 -0.32
CA ASN A 329 -0.32 4.50 -0.83
C ASN A 329 0.90 5.11 -1.54
N ALA A 330 2.12 5.11 -0.94
CA ALA A 330 2.45 4.49 0.33
C ALA A 330 3.51 5.29 1.09
N TRP A 331 3.83 4.82 2.30
CA TRP A 331 4.99 5.35 3.04
C TRP A 331 6.28 4.98 2.33
N ASN A 332 6.49 3.68 2.04
CA ASN A 332 7.78 3.13 1.65
C ASN A 332 7.74 2.01 0.58
N GLU A 333 6.85 2.07 -0.39
CA GLU A 333 6.84 1.14 -1.54
C GLU A 333 7.88 1.54 -2.61
N TRP A 334 9.17 1.54 -2.22
CA TRP A 334 10.29 2.04 -3.02
C TRP A 334 10.44 1.36 -4.38
N ALA A 335 10.32 0.03 -4.47
CA ALA A 335 10.46 -0.66 -5.75
C ALA A 335 9.19 -0.60 -6.62
N GLU A 336 8.14 0.05 -6.12
CA GLU A 336 6.98 0.49 -6.90
C GLU A 336 7.05 2.00 -7.20
N GLY A 337 8.19 2.66 -6.90
CA GLY A 337 8.36 4.10 -7.08
C GLY A 337 7.31 4.92 -6.34
N ASN A 338 6.76 4.36 -5.29
CA ASN A 338 5.60 4.86 -4.57
C ASN A 338 5.92 5.03 -3.08
N HIS A 339 6.45 6.17 -2.72
CA HIS A 339 6.90 6.43 -1.36
C HIS A 339 6.76 7.91 -0.99
N LEU A 340 6.44 8.16 0.28
CA LEU A 340 6.51 9.48 0.91
C LEU A 340 7.89 9.75 1.52
N GLU A 341 8.63 8.69 1.85
CA GLU A 341 9.99 8.83 2.37
C GLU A 341 10.86 9.65 1.43
N PRO A 342 11.73 10.52 1.97
CA PRO A 342 12.55 11.44 1.17
C PRO A 342 13.50 10.74 0.22
N ASP A 343 13.48 11.13 -1.06
CA ASP A 343 14.37 10.63 -2.10
C ASP A 343 15.41 11.66 -2.56
N ALA A 344 16.41 11.20 -3.29
CA ALA A 344 17.49 12.04 -3.79
C ALA A 344 17.04 13.10 -4.80
N LYS A 345 15.88 12.94 -5.44
CA LYS A 345 15.36 13.89 -6.44
C LYS A 345 14.52 14.99 -5.80
N TRP A 346 13.62 14.63 -4.90
CA TRP A 346 12.62 15.53 -4.36
C TRP A 346 12.88 15.90 -2.89
N GLY A 347 13.82 15.21 -2.20
CA GLY A 347 14.02 15.39 -0.79
C GLY A 347 12.71 15.19 -0.01
N ARG A 348 12.36 16.13 0.86
CA ARG A 348 11.13 16.10 1.67
C ARG A 348 9.89 16.68 1.01
N GLN A 349 9.95 17.11 -0.26
CA GLN A 349 8.88 17.90 -0.89
C GLN A 349 7.51 17.17 -0.94
N TYR A 350 7.47 15.83 -1.05
CA TYR A 350 6.20 15.07 -0.96
C TYR A 350 5.64 15.07 0.45
N LEU A 351 6.47 15.01 1.48
CA LEU A 351 6.05 15.14 2.88
C LEU A 351 5.56 16.57 3.17
N GLU A 352 6.26 17.57 2.71
CA GLU A 352 5.85 18.98 2.82
C GLU A 352 4.51 19.23 2.12
N ALA A 353 4.32 18.66 0.92
CA ALA A 353 3.06 18.69 0.20
C ALA A 353 1.93 18.00 0.99
N THR A 354 2.25 16.88 1.64
CA THR A 354 1.30 16.18 2.52
C THR A 354 0.88 17.07 3.69
N ALA A 355 1.83 17.67 4.40
CA ALA A 355 1.54 18.55 5.53
C ALA A 355 0.67 19.75 5.12
N ARG A 356 1.01 20.42 3.99
CA ARG A 356 0.20 21.54 3.48
C ARG A 356 -1.21 21.14 3.09
N ALA A 357 -1.38 19.97 2.46
CA ALA A 357 -2.69 19.47 2.07
C ALA A 357 -3.55 19.09 3.28
N LEU A 358 -2.94 18.55 4.34
CA LEU A 358 -3.60 18.19 5.60
C LEU A 358 -3.81 19.40 6.54
N GLY A 359 -3.27 20.58 6.22
CA GLY A 359 -3.37 21.76 7.06
C GLY A 359 -2.52 21.73 8.32
N VAL A 360 -1.43 20.95 8.31
CA VAL A 360 -0.46 20.88 9.41
C VAL A 360 0.46 22.11 9.34
N ALA A 361 0.53 22.88 10.40
CA ALA A 361 1.48 23.98 10.52
C ALA A 361 2.91 23.41 10.60
N GLN A 362 3.80 23.95 9.77
CA GLN A 362 5.24 23.62 9.79
C GLN A 362 6.01 24.62 10.66
#